data_2cfecd321307cae108300dbc41be0ab7
#
_entry.id   2cfecd321307cae108300dbc41be0ab7
#
_cell.length_a   1.000
_cell.length_b   1.000
_cell.length_c   1.000
_cell.angle_alpha   90.00
_cell.angle_beta   90.00
_cell.angle_gamma   90.00
#
_symmetry.space_group_name_H-M   'P 1'
#
loop_
_entity.id
_entity.type
_entity.pdbx_description
1 polymer ?
#
loop_
_entity_poly.entity_id
_entity_poly.type
_entity_poly.pdbx_seq_one_letter_code
_entity_poly.pdbx_strand_id
1 'polypeptide(L)'
;MQDFAFSAEGGFGQFPRMLNYIWLGLVVLAVLLGGFTGQLQAVTNAAFEACKTAVMTLALPLAGVMALWLGLMKLAEASGLVNILARALRPVLRWLFPDVPANHPAMGSMVMNMAANMLVLSNAATPLGLRAMQDLEKLNPRPGTATNAMCTFLAINTSSIQLIPATTVAILAAAGSKNPTVIIGTAFFATCCSTIAGLIAVKTLERLPFYALPPVEKSPDAAPDVSEDLPANEHAKPAWWGALLLLVFAACFLWFGWRFLQTAEAPASPLAALVEAVSYLAIPFLVAFFPLYAALCRVKVYEEFVEGAKEGFQVAIRIIPFLVAIIAAVAMFRAAGGIDMVSRAIGPFLAAIHFPTELLPLVLMRPLSGSGANGIFAELVQNHGPDSLLARMGASIMGSTETTFYVIAVYFGSVAIRRTRHAVPAGLIADLAGVTASVIICNIVFGK
;
A
#
# COMPACT_ATOMS: atom_id res chain seq x y z
N MET A 1 26.95 -9.68 -1.83
CA MET A 1 26.47 -10.81 -2.62
C MET A 1 26.75 -12.07 -1.80
N GLN A 2 25.86 -12.45 -0.93
CA GLN A 2 25.90 -13.77 -0.29
C GLN A 2 24.47 -14.21 -0.06
N ASP A 3 24.21 -15.41 -0.47
CA ASP A 3 22.98 -16.16 -0.55
C ASP A 3 22.08 -16.05 0.68
N PHE A 4 20.96 -15.37 0.56
CA PHE A 4 19.80 -15.64 1.38
C PHE A 4 19.03 -16.82 0.77
N ALA A 5 19.63 -18.01 0.82
CA ALA A 5 18.90 -19.26 0.67
C ALA A 5 18.04 -19.47 1.93
N PHE A 6 16.80 -18.98 1.88
CA PHE A 6 15.79 -19.26 2.89
C PHE A 6 15.32 -20.70 2.69
N SER A 7 15.78 -21.61 3.53
CA SER A 7 15.24 -22.98 3.63
C SER A 7 13.80 -22.93 4.14
N ALA A 8 12.85 -22.91 3.21
CA ALA A 8 11.41 -22.93 3.47
C ALA A 8 10.92 -24.36 3.65
N GLU A 9 11.29 -25.01 4.74
CA GLU A 9 10.63 -26.22 5.21
C GLU A 9 9.71 -25.87 6.38
N GLY A 10 8.47 -25.43 6.06
CA GLY A 10 7.43 -25.23 7.05
C GLY A 10 6.35 -24.26 6.60
N GLY A 11 5.27 -24.74 6.00
CA GLY A 11 3.95 -24.08 5.92
C GLY A 11 3.81 -22.83 5.04
N PHE A 12 4.81 -22.00 4.88
CA PHE A 12 4.79 -20.75 4.13
C PHE A 12 5.23 -20.85 2.65
N GLY A 13 5.76 -21.98 2.22
CA GLY A 13 6.15 -22.23 0.83
C GLY A 13 4.99 -22.36 -0.17
N GLN A 14 3.74 -22.21 0.27
CA GLN A 14 2.57 -22.37 -0.60
C GLN A 14 2.17 -21.08 -1.35
N PHE A 15 2.42 -19.88 -0.81
CA PHE A 15 1.96 -18.63 -1.42
C PHE A 15 2.70 -18.25 -2.72
N PRO A 16 4.04 -18.36 -2.83
CA PRO A 16 4.70 -18.22 -4.13
C PRO A 16 4.22 -19.25 -5.15
N ARG A 17 3.85 -20.47 -4.70
CA ARG A 17 3.29 -21.50 -5.56
C ARG A 17 1.91 -21.13 -6.10
N MET A 18 1.06 -20.45 -5.30
CA MET A 18 -0.28 -20.06 -5.69
C MET A 18 -0.27 -19.05 -6.85
N LEU A 19 0.57 -18.02 -6.81
CA LEU A 19 0.73 -17.08 -7.92
C LEU A 19 1.24 -17.78 -9.19
N ASN A 20 2.16 -18.73 -9.07
CA ASN A 20 2.64 -19.54 -10.19
C ASN A 20 1.51 -20.34 -10.86
N TYR A 21 0.62 -20.95 -10.07
CA TYR A 21 -0.53 -21.69 -10.61
C TYR A 21 -1.57 -20.76 -11.24
N ILE A 22 -1.84 -19.58 -10.65
CA ILE A 22 -2.76 -18.59 -11.22
C ILE A 22 -2.22 -18.11 -12.57
N TRP A 23 -0.97 -17.69 -12.62
CA TRP A 23 -0.34 -17.23 -13.85
C TRP A 23 -0.29 -18.33 -14.93
N LEU A 24 0.16 -19.52 -14.56
CA LEU A 24 0.17 -20.68 -15.45
C LEU A 24 -1.25 -20.99 -15.96
N GLY A 25 -2.23 -20.99 -15.06
CA GLY A 25 -3.64 -21.21 -15.40
C GLY A 25 -4.16 -20.19 -16.41
N LEU A 26 -3.89 -18.89 -16.21
CA LEU A 26 -4.28 -17.84 -17.14
C LEU A 26 -3.69 -18.07 -18.54
N VAL A 27 -2.39 -18.35 -18.62
CA VAL A 27 -1.70 -18.56 -19.91
C VAL A 27 -2.20 -19.83 -20.61
N VAL A 28 -2.29 -20.96 -19.90
CA VAL A 28 -2.73 -22.23 -20.47
C VAL A 28 -4.20 -22.14 -20.90
N LEU A 29 -5.08 -21.61 -20.06
CA LEU A 29 -6.48 -21.42 -20.40
C LEU A 29 -6.67 -20.45 -21.58
N ALA A 30 -5.87 -19.38 -21.67
CA ALA A 30 -5.90 -18.46 -22.81
C ALA A 30 -5.58 -19.19 -24.13
N VAL A 31 -4.55 -20.03 -24.14
CA VAL A 31 -4.16 -20.79 -25.33
C VAL A 31 -5.24 -21.84 -25.68
N LEU A 32 -5.76 -22.59 -24.69
CA LEU A 32 -6.79 -23.57 -24.90
C LEU A 32 -8.10 -22.96 -25.42
N LEU A 33 -8.58 -21.90 -24.74
CA LEU A 33 -9.79 -21.17 -25.17
C LEU A 33 -9.60 -20.57 -26.56
N GLY A 34 -8.45 -19.91 -26.82
CA GLY A 34 -8.12 -19.36 -28.12
C GLY A 34 -8.07 -20.44 -29.22
N GLY A 35 -7.62 -21.66 -28.89
CA GLY A 35 -7.64 -22.82 -29.79
C GLY A 35 -9.07 -23.27 -30.11
N PHE A 36 -9.91 -23.42 -29.09
CA PHE A 36 -11.33 -23.83 -29.28
C PHE A 36 -12.17 -22.75 -29.98
N THR A 37 -11.86 -21.47 -29.77
CA THR A 37 -12.58 -20.34 -30.40
C THR A 37 -12.01 -19.92 -31.74
N GLY A 38 -10.90 -20.54 -32.22
CA GLY A 38 -10.22 -20.16 -33.45
C GLY A 38 -9.45 -18.81 -33.36
N GLN A 39 -9.14 -18.32 -32.15
CA GLN A 39 -8.55 -17.02 -31.91
C GLN A 39 -7.05 -17.06 -31.49
N LEU A 40 -6.33 -18.15 -31.81
CA LEU A 40 -4.91 -18.30 -31.43
C LEU A 40 -4.04 -17.15 -31.94
N GLN A 41 -4.30 -16.65 -33.15
CA GLN A 41 -3.56 -15.49 -33.67
C GLN A 41 -3.81 -14.21 -32.85
N ALA A 42 -5.07 -14.00 -32.44
CA ALA A 42 -5.43 -12.87 -31.59
C ALA A 42 -4.74 -12.95 -30.20
N VAL A 43 -4.70 -14.15 -29.61
CA VAL A 43 -4.00 -14.42 -28.34
C VAL A 43 -2.51 -14.13 -28.47
N THR A 44 -1.85 -14.56 -29.55
CA THR A 44 -0.43 -14.31 -29.79
C THR A 44 -0.15 -12.82 -29.98
N ASN A 45 -0.94 -12.14 -30.81
CA ASN A 45 -0.79 -10.71 -31.03
C ASN A 45 -1.02 -9.91 -29.75
N ALA A 46 -2.00 -10.27 -28.94
CA ALA A 46 -2.26 -9.66 -27.64
C ALA A 46 -1.07 -9.80 -26.68
N ALA A 47 -0.39 -10.95 -26.68
CA ALA A 47 0.82 -11.14 -25.87
C ALA A 47 1.94 -10.16 -26.27
N PHE A 48 2.25 -10.03 -27.56
CA PHE A 48 3.32 -9.13 -28.03
C PHE A 48 2.99 -7.65 -27.81
N GLU A 49 1.76 -7.22 -28.11
CA GLU A 49 1.34 -5.85 -27.86
C GLU A 49 1.33 -5.53 -26.36
N ALA A 50 0.92 -6.47 -25.52
CA ALA A 50 0.97 -6.35 -24.07
C ALA A 50 2.40 -6.19 -23.55
N CYS A 51 3.36 -6.96 -24.06
CA CYS A 51 4.78 -6.83 -23.71
C CYS A 51 5.34 -5.44 -24.07
N LYS A 52 5.06 -4.97 -25.30
CA LYS A 52 5.46 -3.64 -25.77
C LYS A 52 4.86 -2.54 -24.87
N THR A 53 3.59 -2.61 -24.61
CA THR A 53 2.85 -1.69 -23.78
C THR A 53 3.36 -1.66 -22.34
N ALA A 54 3.61 -2.82 -21.74
CA ALA A 54 4.15 -2.94 -20.38
C ALA A 54 5.48 -2.18 -20.21
N VAL A 55 6.36 -2.24 -21.22
CA VAL A 55 7.68 -1.60 -21.13
C VAL A 55 7.62 -0.15 -21.58
N MET A 56 7.14 0.11 -22.79
CA MET A 56 7.27 1.42 -23.43
C MET A 56 6.25 2.44 -22.94
N THR A 57 5.00 1.98 -22.70
CA THR A 57 3.90 2.88 -22.33
C THR A 57 3.74 3.04 -20.83
N LEU A 58 4.09 1.99 -20.04
CA LEU A 58 3.91 2.02 -18.59
C LEU A 58 5.22 2.15 -17.84
N ALA A 59 6.15 1.20 -18.01
CA ALA A 59 7.30 1.13 -17.13
C ALA A 59 8.27 2.31 -17.28
N LEU A 60 8.52 2.79 -18.49
CA LEU A 60 9.44 3.92 -18.68
C LEU A 60 8.89 5.24 -18.11
N PRO A 61 7.64 5.65 -18.39
CA PRO A 61 7.07 6.83 -17.72
C PRO A 61 6.97 6.66 -16.21
N LEU A 62 6.62 5.44 -15.73
CA LEU A 62 6.57 5.11 -14.32
C LEU A 62 7.91 5.35 -13.61
N ALA A 63 9.03 5.04 -14.27
CA ALA A 63 10.36 5.25 -13.71
C ALA A 63 10.62 6.73 -13.37
N GLY A 64 10.19 7.67 -14.22
CA GLY A 64 10.33 9.10 -13.96
C GLY A 64 9.51 9.56 -12.76
N VAL A 65 8.25 9.13 -12.67
CA VAL A 65 7.36 9.49 -11.55
C VAL A 65 7.84 8.85 -10.23
N MET A 66 8.31 7.61 -10.27
CA MET A 66 8.89 6.94 -9.09
C MET A 66 10.18 7.62 -8.62
N ALA A 67 11.03 8.07 -9.56
CA ALA A 67 12.23 8.84 -9.22
C ALA A 67 11.87 10.16 -8.51
N LEU A 68 10.87 10.90 -9.01
CA LEU A 68 10.36 12.11 -8.35
C LEU A 68 9.89 11.80 -6.91
N TRP A 69 9.06 10.76 -6.75
CA TRP A 69 8.50 10.38 -5.45
C TRP A 69 9.56 9.97 -4.43
N LEU A 70 10.43 9.01 -4.80
CA LEU A 70 11.44 8.53 -3.87
C LEU A 70 12.50 9.61 -3.59
N GLY A 71 12.77 10.52 -4.53
CA GLY A 71 13.56 11.71 -4.27
C GLY A 71 12.96 12.61 -3.18
N LEU A 72 11.65 12.89 -3.25
CA LEU A 72 10.93 13.64 -2.24
C LEU A 72 10.91 12.91 -0.88
N MET A 73 10.68 11.59 -0.90
CA MET A 73 10.67 10.79 0.33
C MET A 73 12.04 10.74 1.00
N LYS A 74 13.13 10.72 0.23
CA LYS A 74 14.49 10.80 0.77
C LYS A 74 14.73 12.11 1.50
N LEU A 75 14.19 13.22 1.02
CA LEU A 75 14.23 14.51 1.73
C LEU A 75 13.46 14.47 3.06
N ALA A 76 12.30 13.82 3.08
CA ALA A 76 11.52 13.64 4.31
C ALA A 76 12.27 12.78 5.35
N GLU A 77 12.97 11.73 4.90
CA GLU A 77 13.82 10.89 5.73
C GLU A 77 15.02 11.69 6.27
N ALA A 78 15.81 12.29 5.39
CA ALA A 78 17.04 13.04 5.72
C ALA A 78 16.77 14.27 6.61
N SER A 79 15.58 14.88 6.52
CA SER A 79 15.17 16.01 7.36
C SER A 79 14.63 15.61 8.74
N GLY A 80 14.48 14.31 9.03
CA GLY A 80 13.92 13.81 10.29
C GLY A 80 12.40 13.96 10.42
N LEU A 81 11.68 14.23 9.33
CA LEU A 81 10.23 14.35 9.33
C LEU A 81 9.56 13.04 9.78
N VAL A 82 10.15 11.89 9.45
CA VAL A 82 9.72 10.57 9.92
C VAL A 82 9.68 10.50 11.44
N ASN A 83 10.71 11.06 12.12
CA ASN A 83 10.79 11.09 13.58
C ASN A 83 9.72 12.00 14.22
N ILE A 84 9.31 13.07 13.52
CA ILE A 84 8.22 13.94 13.97
C ILE A 84 6.89 13.20 13.89
N LEU A 85 6.62 12.57 12.76
CA LEU A 85 5.42 11.77 12.55
C LEU A 85 5.35 10.59 13.55
N ALA A 86 6.48 9.92 13.77
CA ALA A 86 6.60 8.85 14.76
C ALA A 86 6.24 9.33 16.18
N ARG A 87 6.74 10.50 16.60
CA ARG A 87 6.37 11.08 17.90
C ARG A 87 4.88 11.39 18.02
N ALA A 88 4.27 11.88 16.94
CA ALA A 88 2.83 12.14 16.90
C ALA A 88 1.98 10.85 16.97
N LEU A 89 2.47 9.74 16.42
CA LEU A 89 1.79 8.44 16.45
C LEU A 89 1.93 7.70 17.79
N ARG A 90 2.97 7.99 18.55
CA ARG A 90 3.29 7.27 19.81
C ARG A 90 2.11 7.16 20.81
N PRO A 91 1.31 8.21 21.08
CA PRO A 91 0.18 8.10 22.01
C PRO A 91 -0.90 7.15 21.49
N VAL A 92 -1.18 7.15 20.19
CA VAL A 92 -2.16 6.26 19.56
C VAL A 92 -1.70 4.80 19.67
N LEU A 93 -0.43 4.53 19.41
CA LEU A 93 0.13 3.18 19.48
C LEU A 93 0.17 2.64 20.90
N ARG A 94 0.47 3.47 21.89
CA ARG A 94 0.37 3.05 23.30
C ARG A 94 -1.04 2.58 23.69
N TRP A 95 -2.06 3.22 23.15
CA TRP A 95 -3.44 2.80 23.37
C TRP A 95 -3.80 1.52 22.62
N LEU A 96 -3.29 1.33 21.40
CA LEU A 96 -3.56 0.15 20.57
C LEU A 96 -2.83 -1.11 21.06
N PHE A 97 -1.68 -0.95 21.73
CA PHE A 97 -0.78 -2.03 22.15
C PHE A 97 -0.57 -2.03 23.69
N PRO A 98 -1.64 -2.28 24.47
CA PRO A 98 -1.54 -2.26 25.94
C PRO A 98 -0.61 -3.35 26.50
N ASP A 99 -0.43 -4.46 25.76
CA ASP A 99 0.44 -5.57 26.15
C ASP A 99 1.94 -5.29 25.94
N VAL A 100 2.29 -4.18 25.26
CA VAL A 100 3.68 -3.78 25.00
C VAL A 100 4.07 -2.65 25.93
N PRO A 101 5.11 -2.83 26.78
CA PRO A 101 5.57 -1.77 27.68
C PRO A 101 5.96 -0.50 26.90
N ALA A 102 5.56 0.66 27.41
CA ALA A 102 5.73 1.94 26.71
C ALA A 102 7.19 2.30 26.40
N ASN A 103 8.13 1.78 27.22
CA ASN A 103 9.57 2.00 27.07
C ASN A 103 10.30 0.84 26.36
N HIS A 104 9.56 -0.21 25.94
CA HIS A 104 10.18 -1.34 25.24
C HIS A 104 10.58 -0.94 23.81
N PRO A 105 11.73 -1.42 23.28
CA PRO A 105 12.19 -1.14 21.91
C PRO A 105 11.16 -1.44 20.82
N ALA A 106 10.32 -2.48 21.01
CA ALA A 106 9.22 -2.81 20.12
C ALA A 106 8.28 -1.63 19.83
N MET A 107 7.97 -0.82 20.87
CA MET A 107 7.12 0.37 20.69
C MET A 107 7.77 1.38 19.75
N GLY A 108 9.09 1.60 19.89
CA GLY A 108 9.86 2.49 19.01
C GLY A 108 9.88 1.99 17.56
N SER A 109 10.21 0.71 17.37
CA SER A 109 10.29 0.08 16.04
C SER A 109 8.93 0.06 15.33
N MET A 110 7.83 -0.23 16.04
CA MET A 110 6.47 -0.17 15.48
C MET A 110 6.07 1.25 15.06
N VAL A 111 6.36 2.25 15.90
CA VAL A 111 6.06 3.66 15.61
C VAL A 111 6.80 4.12 14.34
N MET A 112 8.10 3.79 14.24
CA MET A 112 8.91 4.12 13.07
C MET A 112 8.44 3.42 11.80
N ASN A 113 8.07 2.12 11.90
CA ASN A 113 7.50 1.39 10.77
C ASN A 113 6.21 2.03 10.26
N MET A 114 5.29 2.40 11.15
CA MET A 114 4.04 3.04 10.76
C MET A 114 4.27 4.41 10.13
N ALA A 115 5.17 5.23 10.70
CA ALA A 115 5.53 6.51 10.12
C ALA A 115 6.13 6.36 8.72
N ALA A 116 7.00 5.37 8.52
CA ALA A 116 7.59 5.05 7.22
C ALA A 116 6.52 4.59 6.20
N ASN A 117 5.57 3.75 6.61
CA ASN A 117 4.46 3.31 5.76
C ASN A 117 3.55 4.48 5.36
N MET A 118 3.20 5.36 6.29
CA MET A 118 2.38 6.56 5.98
C MET A 118 3.05 7.46 4.93
N LEU A 119 4.37 7.57 4.98
CA LEU A 119 5.17 8.33 4.01
C LEU A 119 5.59 7.51 2.78
N VAL A 120 5.14 6.25 2.67
CA VAL A 120 5.48 5.34 1.55
C VAL A 120 7.00 5.14 1.38
N LEU A 121 7.74 5.11 2.48
CA LEU A 121 9.18 4.84 2.51
C LEU A 121 9.43 3.33 2.42
N SER A 122 9.17 2.73 1.26
CA SER A 122 9.19 1.26 1.06
C SER A 122 10.51 0.61 1.49
N ASN A 123 11.65 1.28 1.27
CA ASN A 123 12.97 0.77 1.62
C ASN A 123 13.21 0.77 3.14
N ALA A 124 12.62 1.73 3.87
CA ALA A 124 12.73 1.84 5.31
C ALA A 124 11.62 1.07 6.07
N ALA A 125 10.42 1.02 5.51
CA ALA A 125 9.27 0.43 6.18
C ALA A 125 9.46 -1.07 6.47
N THR A 126 9.90 -1.87 5.50
CA THR A 126 10.08 -3.32 5.68
C THR A 126 11.15 -3.65 6.73
N PRO A 127 12.38 -3.13 6.71
CA PRO A 127 13.36 -3.37 7.76
C PRO A 127 12.89 -2.95 9.16
N LEU A 128 12.20 -1.81 9.28
CA LEU A 128 11.62 -1.35 10.54
C LEU A 128 10.53 -2.30 11.05
N GLY A 129 9.70 -2.81 10.14
CA GLY A 129 8.68 -3.80 10.48
C GLY A 129 9.27 -5.15 10.92
N LEU A 130 10.34 -5.60 10.28
CA LEU A 130 11.08 -6.80 10.69
C LEU A 130 11.69 -6.62 12.09
N ARG A 131 12.31 -5.48 12.36
CA ARG A 131 12.82 -5.13 13.69
C ARG A 131 11.70 -5.09 14.73
N ALA A 132 10.57 -4.48 14.40
CA ALA A 132 9.40 -4.45 15.30
C ALA A 132 8.93 -5.87 15.65
N MET A 133 8.86 -6.78 14.67
CA MET A 133 8.48 -8.17 14.90
C MET A 133 9.51 -8.92 15.77
N GLN A 134 10.81 -8.72 15.53
CA GLN A 134 11.87 -9.30 16.37
C GLN A 134 11.78 -8.80 17.82
N ASP A 135 11.50 -7.51 18.01
CA ASP A 135 11.34 -6.94 19.34
C ASP A 135 10.05 -7.41 20.02
N LEU A 136 8.96 -7.62 19.27
CA LEU A 136 7.73 -8.24 19.77
C LEU A 136 7.91 -9.72 20.13
N GLU A 137 8.77 -10.46 19.40
CA GLU A 137 9.06 -11.86 19.71
C GLU A 137 9.82 -12.00 21.03
N LYS A 138 10.66 -11.02 21.42
CA LYS A 138 11.31 -11.01 22.73
C LYS A 138 10.28 -10.96 23.90
N LEU A 139 9.11 -10.36 23.65
CA LEU A 139 7.99 -10.32 24.59
C LEU A 139 7.04 -11.53 24.46
N ASN A 140 7.29 -12.42 23.51
CA ASN A 140 6.40 -13.51 23.21
C ASN A 140 6.59 -14.69 24.19
N PRO A 141 5.62 -14.99 25.07
CA PRO A 141 5.74 -16.11 26.00
C PRO A 141 5.56 -17.48 25.33
N ARG A 142 5.26 -17.50 24.01
CA ARG A 142 4.98 -18.72 23.23
C ARG A 142 5.62 -18.68 21.85
N PRO A 143 6.92 -18.97 21.73
CA PRO A 143 7.60 -18.99 20.44
C PRO A 143 6.84 -19.81 19.39
N GLY A 144 6.76 -19.30 18.18
CA GLY A 144 6.04 -19.93 17.07
C GLY A 144 4.51 -19.68 17.03
N THR A 145 3.94 -18.98 18.02
CA THR A 145 2.51 -18.58 18.03
C THR A 145 2.39 -17.07 18.15
N ALA A 146 1.64 -16.43 17.25
CA ALA A 146 1.48 -14.98 17.23
C ALA A 146 0.82 -14.46 18.51
N THR A 147 1.34 -13.37 19.09
CA THR A 147 0.71 -12.64 20.19
C THR A 147 -0.40 -11.72 19.67
N ASN A 148 -1.25 -11.17 20.57
CA ASN A 148 -2.26 -10.20 20.18
C ASN A 148 -1.62 -8.93 19.60
N ALA A 149 -0.49 -8.48 20.19
CA ALA A 149 0.27 -7.34 19.68
C ALA A 149 0.79 -7.59 18.25
N MET A 150 1.35 -8.78 17.97
CA MET A 150 1.78 -9.14 16.63
C MET A 150 0.62 -9.18 15.63
N CYS A 151 -0.53 -9.74 15.99
CA CYS A 151 -1.71 -9.76 15.12
C CYS A 151 -2.24 -8.34 14.85
N THR A 152 -2.28 -7.47 15.87
CA THR A 152 -2.68 -6.07 15.72
C THR A 152 -1.70 -5.29 14.83
N PHE A 153 -0.40 -5.49 15.01
CA PHE A 153 0.64 -4.86 14.19
C PHE A 153 0.52 -5.27 12.72
N LEU A 154 0.27 -6.55 12.45
CA LEU A 154 0.01 -7.02 11.10
C LEU A 154 -1.27 -6.44 10.49
N ALA A 155 -2.38 -6.42 11.23
CA ALA A 155 -3.64 -5.85 10.75
C ALA A 155 -3.47 -4.38 10.31
N ILE A 156 -2.67 -3.60 11.05
CA ILE A 156 -2.36 -2.21 10.69
C ILE A 156 -1.48 -2.14 9.44
N ASN A 157 -0.48 -3.01 9.31
CA ASN A 157 0.40 -3.03 8.15
C ASN A 157 -0.32 -3.50 6.88
N THR A 158 -1.29 -4.43 6.98
CA THR A 158 -2.09 -4.88 5.83
C THR A 158 -3.11 -3.85 5.38
N SER A 159 -3.70 -3.09 6.30
CA SER A 159 -4.60 -1.97 5.97
C SER A 159 -3.86 -0.71 5.51
N SER A 160 -2.61 -0.61 5.84
CA SER A 160 -1.60 0.40 5.46
C SER A 160 -2.14 1.81 5.21
N ILE A 161 -2.16 2.67 6.23
CA ILE A 161 -2.52 4.08 6.06
C ILE A 161 -1.42 4.76 5.23
N GLN A 162 -1.66 4.91 3.93
CA GLN A 162 -0.81 5.67 3.03
C GLN A 162 -1.39 7.08 2.86
N LEU A 163 -0.57 8.10 3.06
CA LEU A 163 -1.00 9.48 2.80
C LEU A 163 -1.17 9.72 1.30
N ILE A 164 -0.33 9.11 0.47
CA ILE A 164 -0.40 9.21 -0.98
C ILE A 164 -0.03 7.87 -1.62
N PRO A 165 -0.89 7.28 -2.45
CA PRO A 165 -0.61 6.05 -3.18
C PRO A 165 0.29 6.32 -4.40
N ALA A 166 1.59 6.58 -4.15
CA ALA A 166 2.55 7.08 -5.14
C ALA A 166 2.62 6.20 -6.40
N THR A 167 2.72 4.87 -6.25
CA THR A 167 2.78 3.93 -7.39
C THR A 167 1.52 4.00 -8.25
N THR A 168 0.35 4.11 -7.62
CA THR A 168 -0.93 4.17 -8.33
C THR A 168 -1.10 5.47 -9.09
N VAL A 169 -0.73 6.61 -8.46
CA VAL A 169 -0.69 7.92 -9.12
C VAL A 169 0.30 7.89 -10.30
N ALA A 170 1.45 7.24 -10.13
CA ALA A 170 2.44 7.09 -11.18
C ALA A 170 1.92 6.26 -12.38
N ILE A 171 1.18 5.18 -12.14
CA ILE A 171 0.56 4.38 -13.21
C ILE A 171 -0.49 5.20 -13.97
N LEU A 172 -1.35 5.95 -13.25
CA LEU A 172 -2.35 6.83 -13.89
C LEU A 172 -1.67 7.93 -14.72
N ALA A 173 -0.61 8.56 -14.19
CA ALA A 173 0.15 9.57 -14.92
C ALA A 173 0.84 8.99 -16.16
N ALA A 174 1.46 7.80 -16.05
CA ALA A 174 2.08 7.10 -17.16
C ALA A 174 1.08 6.72 -18.26
N ALA A 175 -0.17 6.41 -17.87
CA ALA A 175 -1.26 6.12 -18.80
C ALA A 175 -1.91 7.38 -19.42
N GLY A 176 -1.44 8.59 -19.10
CA GLY A 176 -1.92 9.84 -19.67
C GLY A 176 -3.20 10.39 -19.02
N SER A 177 -3.45 10.10 -17.74
CA SER A 177 -4.55 10.72 -16.98
C SER A 177 -4.42 12.24 -16.98
N LYS A 178 -5.53 12.94 -17.15
CA LYS A 178 -5.61 14.40 -17.05
C LYS A 178 -5.41 14.89 -15.61
N ASN A 179 -5.80 14.07 -14.64
CA ASN A 179 -5.67 14.38 -13.22
C ASN A 179 -5.35 13.11 -12.41
N PRO A 180 -4.11 12.62 -12.46
CA PRO A 180 -3.73 11.37 -11.80
C PRO A 180 -3.82 11.44 -10.27
N THR A 181 -3.90 12.65 -9.70
CA THR A 181 -3.94 12.89 -8.25
C THR A 181 -5.34 12.85 -7.66
N VAL A 182 -6.36 12.85 -8.51
CA VAL A 182 -7.77 12.91 -8.10
C VAL A 182 -8.17 11.78 -7.14
N ILE A 183 -7.44 10.66 -7.18
CA ILE A 183 -7.69 9.48 -6.34
C ILE A 183 -7.09 9.58 -4.93
N ILE A 184 -6.27 10.59 -4.63
CA ILE A 184 -5.57 10.66 -3.34
C ILE A 184 -6.59 10.76 -2.19
N GLY A 185 -7.59 11.62 -2.34
CA GLY A 185 -8.64 11.77 -1.33
C GLY A 185 -9.47 10.49 -1.16
N THR A 186 -9.92 9.87 -2.26
CA THR A 186 -10.70 8.63 -2.19
C THR A 186 -9.91 7.48 -1.58
N ALA A 187 -8.64 7.32 -1.96
CA ALA A 187 -7.74 6.32 -1.40
C ALA A 187 -7.48 6.55 0.10
N PHE A 188 -7.27 7.82 0.51
CA PHE A 188 -7.05 8.16 1.91
C PHE A 188 -8.27 7.80 2.78
N PHE A 189 -9.47 8.16 2.38
CA PHE A 189 -10.67 7.81 3.14
C PHE A 189 -10.93 6.29 3.13
N ALA A 190 -10.68 5.62 2.02
CA ALA A 190 -10.83 4.17 1.92
C ALA A 190 -9.82 3.42 2.82
N THR A 191 -8.55 3.86 2.88
CA THR A 191 -7.57 3.25 3.78
C THR A 191 -7.88 3.50 5.25
N CYS A 192 -8.46 4.65 5.60
CA CYS A 192 -8.98 4.89 6.95
C CYS A 192 -10.10 3.90 7.31
N CYS A 193 -11.05 3.66 6.40
CA CYS A 193 -12.10 2.65 6.60
C CYS A 193 -11.50 1.24 6.74
N SER A 194 -10.55 0.87 5.88
CA SER A 194 -9.83 -0.41 5.96
C SER A 194 -9.15 -0.60 7.32
N THR A 195 -8.41 0.42 7.77
CA THR A 195 -7.69 0.36 9.05
C THR A 195 -8.63 0.27 10.25
N ILE A 196 -9.71 1.05 10.26
CA ILE A 196 -10.73 0.98 11.32
C ILE A 196 -11.34 -0.42 11.35
N ALA A 197 -11.74 -0.96 10.20
CA ALA A 197 -12.32 -2.30 10.11
C ALA A 197 -11.31 -3.38 10.54
N GLY A 198 -10.05 -3.28 10.12
CA GLY A 198 -8.97 -4.18 10.53
C GLY A 198 -8.72 -4.15 12.03
N LEU A 199 -8.70 -2.96 12.64
CA LEU A 199 -8.56 -2.80 14.09
C LEU A 199 -9.76 -3.36 14.86
N ILE A 200 -10.98 -3.10 14.40
CA ILE A 200 -12.19 -3.69 15.00
C ILE A 200 -12.14 -5.22 14.88
N ALA A 201 -11.80 -5.73 13.69
CA ALA A 201 -11.72 -7.16 13.45
C ALA A 201 -10.67 -7.83 14.35
N VAL A 202 -9.44 -7.31 14.42
CA VAL A 202 -8.38 -7.91 15.23
C VAL A 202 -8.73 -7.89 16.71
N LYS A 203 -9.32 -6.79 17.23
CA LYS A 203 -9.72 -6.66 18.64
C LYS A 203 -10.97 -7.47 18.99
N THR A 204 -11.83 -7.74 18.02
CA THR A 204 -13.00 -8.62 18.23
C THR A 204 -12.59 -10.09 18.17
N LEU A 205 -11.81 -10.46 17.14
CA LEU A 205 -11.36 -11.83 16.95
C LEU A 205 -10.45 -12.32 18.08
N GLU A 206 -9.60 -11.45 18.68
CA GLU A 206 -8.75 -11.83 19.82
C GLU A 206 -9.54 -12.33 21.04
N ARG A 207 -10.82 -11.89 21.18
CA ARG A 207 -11.71 -12.26 22.29
C ARG A 207 -12.47 -13.57 22.06
N LEU A 208 -12.47 -14.09 20.84
CA LEU A 208 -13.19 -15.33 20.53
C LEU A 208 -12.48 -16.53 21.16
N PRO A 209 -13.22 -17.48 21.77
CA PRO A 209 -12.66 -18.68 22.39
C PRO A 209 -11.76 -19.49 21.46
N PHE A 210 -12.06 -19.50 20.16
CA PHE A 210 -11.28 -20.19 19.14
C PHE A 210 -9.84 -19.65 19.00
N TYR A 211 -9.62 -18.36 19.23
CA TYR A 211 -8.31 -17.72 19.17
C TYR A 211 -7.69 -17.43 20.53
N ALA A 212 -8.45 -17.70 21.61
CA ALA A 212 -7.96 -17.51 22.96
C ALA A 212 -6.74 -18.40 23.23
N LEU A 213 -5.74 -17.84 23.89
CA LEU A 213 -4.59 -18.61 24.36
C LEU A 213 -4.80 -18.91 25.85
N PRO A 214 -4.47 -20.13 26.32
CA PRO A 214 -4.51 -20.42 27.75
C PRO A 214 -3.64 -19.39 28.51
N PRO A 215 -3.92 -19.11 29.80
CA PRO A 215 -3.05 -18.22 30.57
C PRO A 215 -1.61 -18.76 30.61
N VAL A 216 -0.64 -17.87 30.53
CA VAL A 216 0.77 -18.19 30.77
C VAL A 216 1.11 -17.63 32.14
N GLU A 217 1.69 -18.45 33.01
CA GLU A 217 2.33 -17.97 34.23
C GLU A 217 3.44 -16.99 33.83
N LYS A 218 3.29 -15.74 34.27
CA LYS A 218 4.31 -14.72 34.02
C LYS A 218 5.59 -15.14 34.73
N SER A 219 6.62 -15.48 33.97
CA SER A 219 7.97 -15.58 34.56
C SER A 219 8.38 -14.20 35.08
N PRO A 220 8.86 -14.08 36.31
CA PRO A 220 9.24 -12.80 36.91
C PRO A 220 10.44 -12.11 36.24
N ASP A 221 11.19 -12.81 35.38
CA ASP A 221 12.49 -12.37 34.88
C ASP A 221 12.48 -11.71 33.49
N ALA A 222 11.33 -11.33 32.93
CA ALA A 222 11.26 -10.74 31.61
C ALA A 222 11.14 -9.21 31.65
N ALA A 223 12.21 -8.50 31.98
CA ALA A 223 12.49 -7.16 31.48
C ALA A 223 13.93 -6.72 31.76
N PRO A 224 14.86 -6.80 30.84
CA PRO A 224 15.94 -5.84 30.86
C PRO A 224 15.35 -4.50 30.43
N ASP A 225 15.41 -3.54 31.32
CA ASP A 225 15.11 -2.13 31.08
C ASP A 225 16.20 -1.57 30.14
N VAL A 226 16.09 -1.81 28.85
CA VAL A 226 16.94 -1.20 27.83
C VAL A 226 16.11 -0.13 27.17
N SER A 227 16.15 1.04 27.76
CA SER A 227 15.77 2.29 27.08
C SER A 227 16.75 2.57 25.94
N GLU A 228 16.61 1.85 24.82
CA GLU A 228 17.10 2.40 23.56
C GLU A 228 16.12 3.52 23.18
N ASP A 229 16.48 4.74 23.53
CA ASP A 229 15.88 5.93 22.96
C ASP A 229 15.87 5.76 21.43
N LEU A 230 14.76 6.16 20.80
CA LEU A 230 14.70 6.35 19.36
C LEU A 230 16.02 7.03 18.94
N PRO A 231 16.73 6.53 17.91
CA PRO A 231 18.00 7.14 17.54
C PRO A 231 17.78 8.63 17.42
N ALA A 232 18.33 9.35 18.38
CA ALA A 232 18.38 10.80 18.38
C ALA A 232 19.39 11.20 17.30
N ASN A 233 19.03 10.95 16.03
CA ASN A 233 19.67 11.70 14.98
C ASN A 233 19.31 13.15 15.26
N GLU A 234 20.27 13.89 15.79
CA GLU A 234 20.17 15.33 16.02
C GLU A 234 20.07 16.04 14.66
N HIS A 235 18.91 15.89 14.02
CA HIS A 235 18.59 16.71 12.86
C HIS A 235 18.47 18.17 13.34
N ALA A 236 19.14 19.06 12.65
CA ALA A 236 19.07 20.48 12.97
C ALA A 236 17.61 20.93 12.93
N LYS A 237 17.08 21.39 14.06
CA LYS A 237 15.73 21.94 14.11
C LYS A 237 15.69 23.24 13.29
N PRO A 238 14.59 23.51 12.57
CA PRO A 238 14.40 24.79 11.91
C PRO A 238 14.59 25.96 12.92
N ALA A 239 15.33 26.98 12.52
CA ALA A 239 15.45 28.20 13.32
C ALA A 239 14.05 28.85 13.45
N TRP A 240 13.87 29.77 14.41
CA TRP A 240 12.57 30.42 14.64
C TRP A 240 11.97 31.09 13.39
N TRP A 241 12.80 31.67 12.52
CA TRP A 241 12.36 32.23 11.24
C TRP A 241 11.89 31.15 10.27
N GLY A 242 12.45 29.93 10.35
CA GLY A 242 11.99 28.77 9.59
C GLY A 242 10.59 28.34 9.99
N ALA A 243 10.26 28.39 11.28
CA ALA A 243 8.90 28.13 11.75
C ALA A 243 7.90 29.18 11.21
N LEU A 244 8.28 30.45 11.16
CA LEU A 244 7.48 31.51 10.56
C LEU A 244 7.24 31.25 9.08
N LEU A 245 8.28 30.85 8.34
CA LEU A 245 8.18 30.54 6.91
C LEU A 245 7.26 29.35 6.65
N LEU A 246 7.32 28.31 7.49
CA LEU A 246 6.40 27.17 7.42
C LEU A 246 4.95 27.57 7.74
N LEU A 247 4.73 28.50 8.67
CA LEU A 247 3.40 29.04 8.96
C LEU A 247 2.83 29.83 7.78
N VAL A 248 3.65 30.68 7.16
CA VAL A 248 3.25 31.40 5.92
C VAL A 248 2.95 30.43 4.80
N PHE A 249 3.79 29.42 4.61
CA PHE A 249 3.56 28.37 3.63
C PHE A 249 2.21 27.64 3.87
N ALA A 250 1.95 27.23 5.11
CA ALA A 250 0.69 26.59 5.48
C ALA A 250 -0.52 27.53 5.25
N ALA A 251 -0.40 28.81 5.61
CA ALA A 251 -1.44 29.81 5.38
C ALA A 251 -1.75 30.01 3.89
N CYS A 252 -0.73 30.02 3.02
CA CYS A 252 -0.91 30.07 1.57
C CYS A 252 -1.68 28.85 1.05
N PHE A 253 -1.34 27.64 1.52
CA PHE A 253 -2.07 26.43 1.09
C PHE A 253 -3.50 26.37 1.61
N LEU A 254 -3.77 26.84 2.83
CA LEU A 254 -5.13 26.99 3.34
C LEU A 254 -5.92 27.98 2.50
N TRP A 255 -5.31 29.09 2.10
CA TRP A 255 -5.92 30.06 1.20
C TRP A 255 -6.18 29.48 -0.20
N PHE A 256 -5.26 28.70 -0.76
CA PHE A 256 -5.45 28.00 -2.04
C PHE A 256 -6.63 27.02 -1.96
N GLY A 257 -6.73 26.26 -0.86
CA GLY A 257 -7.84 25.34 -0.62
C GLY A 257 -9.19 26.08 -0.52
N TRP A 258 -9.23 27.16 0.25
CA TRP A 258 -10.42 28.00 0.37
C TRP A 258 -10.83 28.58 -0.98
N ARG A 259 -9.89 29.12 -1.75
CA ARG A 259 -10.14 29.64 -3.10
C ARG A 259 -10.61 28.56 -4.05
N PHE A 260 -10.03 27.37 -4.02
CA PHE A 260 -10.47 26.22 -4.82
C PHE A 260 -11.93 25.88 -4.54
N LEU A 261 -12.32 25.80 -3.27
CA LEU A 261 -13.71 25.52 -2.88
C LEU A 261 -14.70 26.60 -3.33
N GLN A 262 -14.26 27.85 -3.51
CA GLN A 262 -15.11 28.93 -4.03
C GLN A 262 -15.26 28.88 -5.55
N THR A 263 -14.27 28.39 -6.28
CA THR A 263 -14.23 28.39 -7.74
C THR A 263 -14.65 27.05 -8.36
N ALA A 264 -14.67 25.97 -7.57
CA ALA A 264 -15.13 24.66 -8.02
C ALA A 264 -16.62 24.69 -8.35
N GLU A 265 -17.01 24.02 -9.43
CA GLU A 265 -18.40 23.73 -9.72
C GLU A 265 -19.03 23.02 -8.51
N ALA A 266 -20.28 23.37 -8.18
CA ALA A 266 -20.95 22.90 -6.95
C ALA A 266 -20.80 21.38 -6.78
N PRO A 267 -20.05 20.90 -5.78
CA PRO A 267 -19.83 19.47 -5.58
C PRO A 267 -21.12 18.77 -5.18
N ALA A 268 -21.25 17.52 -5.58
CA ALA A 268 -22.44 16.70 -5.29
C ALA A 268 -22.71 16.52 -3.79
N SER A 269 -21.66 16.66 -2.95
CA SER A 269 -21.76 16.57 -1.49
C SER A 269 -20.56 17.26 -0.81
N PRO A 270 -20.68 17.64 0.49
CA PRO A 270 -19.54 18.19 1.26
C PRO A 270 -18.34 17.24 1.30
N LEU A 271 -18.57 15.92 1.32
CA LEU A 271 -17.50 14.91 1.28
C LEU A 271 -16.76 14.97 -0.07
N ALA A 272 -17.49 15.08 -1.19
CA ALA A 272 -16.89 15.20 -2.51
C ALA A 272 -16.00 16.46 -2.59
N ALA A 273 -16.48 17.60 -2.09
CA ALA A 273 -15.71 18.84 -2.03
C ALA A 273 -14.39 18.67 -1.25
N LEU A 274 -14.44 18.01 -0.10
CA LEU A 274 -13.26 17.76 0.73
C LEU A 274 -12.26 16.84 0.00
N VAL A 275 -12.75 15.75 -0.59
CA VAL A 275 -11.92 14.80 -1.34
C VAL A 275 -11.25 15.48 -2.53
N GLU A 276 -11.97 16.27 -3.30
CA GLU A 276 -11.43 17.02 -4.44
C GLU A 276 -10.40 18.06 -4.01
N ALA A 277 -10.67 18.82 -2.94
CA ALA A 277 -9.71 19.80 -2.42
C ALA A 277 -8.42 19.14 -1.92
N VAL A 278 -8.52 18.03 -1.17
CA VAL A 278 -7.36 17.27 -0.71
C VAL A 278 -6.56 16.74 -1.91
N SER A 279 -7.23 16.17 -2.91
CA SER A 279 -6.57 15.61 -4.10
C SER A 279 -5.87 16.71 -4.93
N TYR A 280 -6.48 17.88 -5.05
CA TYR A 280 -5.92 19.01 -5.78
C TYR A 280 -4.66 19.58 -5.11
N LEU A 281 -4.67 19.70 -3.79
CA LEU A 281 -3.58 20.34 -3.03
C LEU A 281 -2.46 19.39 -2.62
N ALA A 282 -2.72 18.09 -2.50
CA ALA A 282 -1.80 17.14 -1.88
C ALA A 282 -0.41 17.11 -2.56
N ILE A 283 -0.37 16.97 -3.87
CA ILE A 283 0.94 16.87 -4.58
C ILE A 283 1.67 18.20 -4.61
N PRO A 284 1.06 19.34 -5.01
CA PRO A 284 1.74 20.64 -4.94
C PRO A 284 2.27 20.94 -3.53
N PHE A 285 1.49 20.59 -2.50
CA PHE A 285 1.92 20.75 -1.12
C PHE A 285 3.19 19.96 -0.83
N LEU A 286 3.23 18.66 -1.13
CA LEU A 286 4.37 17.80 -0.80
C LEU A 286 5.61 18.12 -1.62
N VAL A 287 5.43 18.39 -2.92
CA VAL A 287 6.53 18.78 -3.82
C VAL A 287 7.23 20.05 -3.35
N ALA A 288 6.49 20.98 -2.73
CA ALA A 288 7.07 22.19 -2.17
C ALA A 288 7.50 22.03 -0.69
N PHE A 289 6.71 21.33 0.12
CA PHE A 289 6.93 21.20 1.56
C PHE A 289 8.20 20.40 1.91
N PHE A 290 8.43 19.25 1.26
CA PHE A 290 9.59 18.41 1.60
C PHE A 290 10.93 19.09 1.30
N PRO A 291 11.15 19.68 0.10
CA PRO A 291 12.37 20.44 -0.15
C PRO A 291 12.53 21.66 0.78
N LEU A 292 11.43 22.39 1.02
CA LEU A 292 11.45 23.55 1.93
C LEU A 292 11.85 23.13 3.34
N TYR A 293 11.20 22.10 3.89
CA TYR A 293 11.48 21.60 5.22
C TYR A 293 12.90 21.06 5.35
N ALA A 294 13.36 20.29 4.35
CA ALA A 294 14.71 19.75 4.30
C ALA A 294 15.76 20.88 4.27
N ALA A 295 15.53 21.93 3.47
CA ALA A 295 16.41 23.11 3.44
C ALA A 295 16.49 23.80 4.80
N LEU A 296 15.37 23.96 5.50
CA LEU A 296 15.32 24.55 6.85
C LEU A 296 16.04 23.68 7.89
N CYS A 297 16.11 22.36 7.68
CA CYS A 297 16.89 21.42 8.46
C CYS A 297 18.35 21.31 8.01
N ARG A 298 18.83 22.18 7.11
CA ARG A 298 20.19 22.21 6.55
C ARG A 298 20.59 20.93 5.80
N VAL A 299 19.62 20.22 5.26
CA VAL A 299 19.84 19.06 4.37
C VAL A 299 20.30 19.56 3.00
N LYS A 300 21.20 18.84 2.36
CA LYS A 300 21.62 19.11 0.98
C LYS A 300 20.53 18.63 0.00
N VAL A 301 19.54 19.49 -0.22
CA VAL A 301 18.27 19.15 -0.86
C VAL A 301 18.45 18.47 -2.22
N TYR A 302 19.29 19.03 -3.10
CA TYR A 302 19.47 18.48 -4.45
C TYR A 302 20.18 17.12 -4.40
N GLU A 303 21.24 16.99 -3.59
CA GLU A 303 22.04 15.76 -3.49
C GLU A 303 21.19 14.60 -2.96
N GLU A 304 20.48 14.82 -1.84
CA GLU A 304 19.59 13.80 -1.25
C GLU A 304 18.41 13.45 -2.15
N PHE A 305 17.84 14.44 -2.84
CA PHE A 305 16.79 14.19 -3.83
C PHE A 305 17.27 13.28 -4.94
N VAL A 306 18.46 13.56 -5.52
CA VAL A 306 19.03 12.74 -6.61
C VAL A 306 19.32 11.32 -6.12
N GLU A 307 19.79 11.15 -4.88
CA GLU A 307 20.05 9.82 -4.33
C GLU A 307 18.76 9.01 -4.18
N GLY A 308 17.68 9.62 -3.66
CA GLY A 308 16.37 8.98 -3.63
C GLY A 308 15.79 8.72 -5.03
N ALA A 309 16.02 9.59 -5.98
CA ALA A 309 15.59 9.41 -7.37
C ALA A 309 16.26 8.19 -8.04
N LYS A 310 17.53 7.92 -7.76
CA LYS A 310 18.22 6.69 -8.22
C LYS A 310 17.54 5.43 -7.69
N GLU A 311 17.15 5.42 -6.41
CA GLU A 311 16.39 4.31 -5.81
C GLU A 311 15.04 4.12 -6.53
N GLY A 312 14.34 5.21 -6.85
CA GLY A 312 13.07 5.19 -7.58
C GLY A 312 13.18 4.55 -8.95
N PHE A 313 14.24 4.86 -9.67
CA PHE A 313 14.53 4.26 -10.96
C PHE A 313 14.79 2.74 -10.84
N GLN A 314 15.55 2.32 -9.82
CA GLN A 314 15.81 0.90 -9.56
C GLN A 314 14.53 0.12 -9.21
N VAL A 315 13.60 0.73 -8.45
CA VAL A 315 12.30 0.14 -8.16
C VAL A 315 11.49 -0.07 -9.44
N ALA A 316 11.46 0.93 -10.32
CA ALA A 316 10.75 0.81 -11.60
C ALA A 316 11.33 -0.31 -12.48
N ILE A 317 12.65 -0.43 -12.61
CA ILE A 317 13.30 -1.53 -13.35
C ILE A 317 12.90 -2.89 -12.77
N ARG A 318 12.87 -3.02 -11.44
CA ARG A 318 12.51 -4.27 -10.75
C ARG A 318 11.07 -4.69 -11.04
N ILE A 319 10.17 -3.74 -11.29
CA ILE A 319 8.74 -4.01 -11.55
C ILE A 319 8.51 -4.48 -13.00
N ILE A 320 9.34 -4.10 -13.96
CA ILE A 320 9.17 -4.43 -15.39
C ILE A 320 8.84 -5.91 -15.66
N PRO A 321 9.61 -6.89 -15.17
CA PRO A 321 9.32 -8.30 -15.46
C PRO A 321 7.93 -8.75 -14.97
N PHE A 322 7.48 -8.22 -13.84
CA PHE A 322 6.15 -8.52 -13.29
C PHE A 322 5.05 -7.89 -14.13
N LEU A 323 5.23 -6.64 -14.59
CA LEU A 323 4.30 -5.99 -15.50
C LEU A 323 4.15 -6.80 -16.78
N VAL A 324 5.26 -7.17 -17.42
CA VAL A 324 5.25 -7.97 -18.65
C VAL A 324 4.52 -9.29 -18.43
N ALA A 325 4.87 -10.05 -17.39
CA ALA A 325 4.27 -11.35 -17.13
C ALA A 325 2.76 -11.27 -16.91
N ILE A 326 2.30 -10.35 -16.06
CA ILE A 326 0.87 -10.25 -15.70
C ILE A 326 0.06 -9.64 -16.84
N ILE A 327 0.52 -8.52 -17.44
CA ILE A 327 -0.25 -7.85 -18.50
C ILE A 327 -0.37 -8.76 -19.72
N ALA A 328 0.70 -9.49 -20.09
CA ALA A 328 0.64 -10.44 -21.19
C ALA A 328 -0.35 -11.59 -20.89
N ALA A 329 -0.30 -12.21 -19.71
CA ALA A 329 -1.19 -13.30 -19.35
C ALA A 329 -2.68 -12.87 -19.35
N VAL A 330 -2.98 -11.68 -18.79
CA VAL A 330 -4.35 -11.14 -18.74
C VAL A 330 -4.83 -10.73 -20.13
N ALA A 331 -3.97 -10.09 -20.95
CA ALA A 331 -4.32 -9.72 -22.33
C ALA A 331 -4.60 -10.95 -23.21
N MET A 332 -3.78 -12.01 -23.07
CA MET A 332 -4.01 -13.29 -23.75
C MET A 332 -5.37 -13.91 -23.34
N PHE A 333 -5.64 -13.95 -22.02
CA PHE A 333 -6.89 -14.52 -21.49
C PHE A 333 -8.11 -13.71 -21.92
N ARG A 334 -8.00 -12.39 -21.99
CA ARG A 334 -9.02 -11.50 -22.55
C ARG A 334 -9.24 -11.75 -24.03
N ALA A 335 -8.17 -11.79 -24.84
CA ALA A 335 -8.27 -12.02 -26.28
C ALA A 335 -8.88 -13.38 -26.63
N ALA A 336 -8.73 -14.38 -25.75
CA ALA A 336 -9.37 -15.68 -25.86
C ALA A 336 -10.87 -15.68 -25.47
N GLY A 337 -11.45 -14.56 -24.98
CA GLY A 337 -12.80 -14.47 -24.45
C GLY A 337 -12.99 -14.98 -23.02
N GLY A 338 -11.87 -15.25 -22.31
CA GLY A 338 -11.90 -15.80 -20.94
C GLY A 338 -12.51 -14.85 -19.92
N ILE A 339 -12.27 -13.54 -20.05
CA ILE A 339 -12.87 -12.53 -19.15
C ILE A 339 -14.39 -12.48 -19.32
N ASP A 340 -14.89 -12.53 -20.56
CA ASP A 340 -16.33 -12.53 -20.83
C ASP A 340 -17.02 -13.78 -20.26
N MET A 341 -16.33 -14.92 -20.31
CA MET A 341 -16.82 -16.17 -19.71
C MET A 341 -16.95 -16.07 -18.20
N VAL A 342 -15.93 -15.54 -17.52
CA VAL A 342 -15.93 -15.32 -16.06
C VAL A 342 -16.99 -14.28 -15.67
N SER A 343 -17.10 -13.18 -16.42
CA SER A 343 -18.09 -12.14 -16.18
C SER A 343 -19.53 -12.66 -16.31
N ARG A 344 -19.83 -13.53 -17.27
CA ARG A 344 -21.14 -14.17 -17.38
C ARG A 344 -21.44 -15.12 -16.22
N ALA A 345 -20.44 -15.85 -15.73
CA ALA A 345 -20.63 -16.81 -14.64
C ALA A 345 -20.87 -16.11 -13.27
N ILE A 346 -20.11 -15.06 -12.97
CA ILE A 346 -20.09 -14.40 -11.66
C ILE A 346 -20.91 -13.09 -11.66
N GLY A 347 -21.13 -12.51 -12.85
CA GLY A 347 -21.81 -11.22 -13.04
C GLY A 347 -23.15 -11.09 -12.34
N PRO A 348 -24.08 -12.06 -12.40
CA PRO A 348 -25.35 -11.97 -11.70
C PRO A 348 -25.23 -11.84 -10.19
N PHE A 349 -24.23 -12.49 -9.58
CA PHE A 349 -23.93 -12.37 -8.15
C PHE A 349 -23.35 -11.01 -7.79
N LEU A 350 -22.39 -10.51 -8.58
CA LEU A 350 -21.76 -9.22 -8.36
C LEU A 350 -22.71 -8.05 -8.63
N ALA A 351 -23.61 -8.19 -9.62
CA ALA A 351 -24.65 -7.22 -9.90
C ALA A 351 -25.63 -7.06 -8.73
N ALA A 352 -25.94 -8.15 -8.02
CA ALA A 352 -26.80 -8.11 -6.84
C ALA A 352 -26.24 -7.22 -5.70
N ILE A 353 -24.88 -7.10 -5.62
CA ILE A 353 -24.19 -6.26 -4.66
C ILE A 353 -23.65 -4.95 -5.28
N HIS A 354 -24.06 -4.63 -6.51
CA HIS A 354 -23.64 -3.43 -7.27
C HIS A 354 -22.11 -3.31 -7.40
N PHE A 355 -21.40 -4.42 -7.50
CA PHE A 355 -19.95 -4.46 -7.62
C PHE A 355 -19.53 -4.65 -9.10
N PRO A 356 -18.66 -3.76 -9.65
CA PRO A 356 -18.16 -3.89 -11.02
C PRO A 356 -17.34 -5.16 -11.20
N THR A 357 -17.74 -6.01 -12.14
CA THR A 357 -17.09 -7.30 -12.43
C THR A 357 -15.65 -7.15 -12.88
N GLU A 358 -15.33 -6.06 -13.56
CA GLU A 358 -14.03 -5.71 -14.10
C GLU A 358 -12.96 -5.51 -13.00
N LEU A 359 -13.39 -5.17 -11.79
CA LEU A 359 -12.50 -5.00 -10.63
C LEU A 359 -12.15 -6.33 -9.95
N LEU A 360 -12.88 -7.40 -10.23
CA LEU A 360 -12.71 -8.69 -9.54
C LEU A 360 -11.28 -9.26 -9.64
N PRO A 361 -10.61 -9.27 -10.82
CA PRO A 361 -9.23 -9.74 -10.92
C PRO A 361 -8.28 -8.96 -10.03
N LEU A 362 -8.46 -7.64 -9.94
CA LEU A 362 -7.66 -6.76 -9.10
C LEU A 362 -7.85 -7.08 -7.61
N VAL A 363 -9.09 -7.22 -7.17
CA VAL A 363 -9.47 -7.52 -5.78
C VAL A 363 -8.91 -8.86 -5.33
N LEU A 364 -8.97 -9.88 -6.18
CA LEU A 364 -8.43 -11.21 -5.88
C LEU A 364 -6.90 -11.23 -5.83
N MET A 365 -6.25 -10.44 -6.70
CA MET A 365 -4.79 -10.39 -6.78
C MET A 365 -4.18 -9.52 -5.66
N ARG A 366 -4.87 -8.50 -5.20
CA ARG A 366 -4.34 -7.52 -4.25
C ARG A 366 -3.78 -8.14 -2.95
N PRO A 367 -4.47 -9.05 -2.26
CA PRO A 367 -3.94 -9.71 -1.07
C PRO A 367 -2.75 -10.63 -1.36
N LEU A 368 -2.63 -11.15 -2.60
CA LEU A 368 -1.65 -12.17 -3.00
C LEU A 368 -0.33 -11.58 -3.48
N SER A 369 -0.39 -10.54 -4.32
CA SER A 369 0.78 -9.97 -5.00
C SER A 369 0.60 -8.50 -5.31
N GLY A 370 1.41 -7.63 -4.71
CA GLY A 370 1.43 -6.21 -5.01
C GLY A 370 1.87 -5.92 -6.46
N SER A 371 2.92 -6.59 -6.94
CA SER A 371 3.38 -6.45 -8.33
C SER A 371 2.36 -6.98 -9.33
N GLY A 372 1.72 -8.12 -9.02
CA GLY A 372 0.63 -8.68 -9.83
C GLY A 372 -0.58 -7.75 -9.89
N ALA A 373 -0.97 -7.18 -8.75
CA ALA A 373 -2.05 -6.20 -8.68
C ALA A 373 -1.74 -4.92 -9.49
N ASN A 374 -0.49 -4.42 -9.44
CA ASN A 374 -0.05 -3.31 -10.28
C ASN A 374 -0.21 -3.62 -11.78
N GLY A 375 0.11 -4.84 -12.21
CA GLY A 375 -0.05 -5.28 -13.59
C GLY A 375 -1.52 -5.31 -14.03
N ILE A 376 -2.39 -5.91 -13.19
CA ILE A 376 -3.84 -5.95 -13.46
C ILE A 376 -4.45 -4.54 -13.44
N PHE A 377 -4.03 -3.69 -12.50
CA PHE A 377 -4.47 -2.29 -12.45
C PHE A 377 -4.04 -1.52 -13.71
N ALA A 378 -2.81 -1.71 -14.15
CA ALA A 378 -2.30 -1.06 -15.37
C ALA A 378 -3.08 -1.52 -16.62
N GLU A 379 -3.42 -2.81 -16.70
CA GLU A 379 -4.25 -3.36 -17.78
C GLU A 379 -5.68 -2.80 -17.71
N LEU A 380 -6.29 -2.72 -16.51
CA LEU A 380 -7.60 -2.10 -16.31
C LEU A 380 -7.63 -0.66 -16.83
N VAL A 381 -6.62 0.12 -16.45
CA VAL A 381 -6.46 1.53 -16.86
C VAL A 381 -6.35 1.67 -18.38
N GLN A 382 -5.63 0.78 -19.04
CA GLN A 382 -5.48 0.81 -20.49
C GLN A 382 -6.75 0.47 -21.25
N ASN A 383 -7.52 -0.51 -20.75
CA ASN A 383 -8.74 -0.95 -21.44
C ASN A 383 -9.92 0.00 -21.23
N HIS A 384 -10.01 0.64 -20.07
CA HIS A 384 -11.14 1.50 -19.72
C HIS A 384 -10.83 3.00 -19.74
N GLY A 385 -9.56 3.36 -19.92
CA GLY A 385 -9.04 4.72 -19.85
C GLY A 385 -8.72 5.16 -18.41
N PRO A 386 -7.66 6.00 -18.26
CA PRO A 386 -7.11 6.36 -16.94
C PRO A 386 -8.04 7.26 -16.11
N ASP A 387 -8.96 7.97 -16.75
CA ASP A 387 -9.90 8.89 -16.09
C ASP A 387 -11.30 8.29 -15.88
N SER A 388 -11.51 7.02 -16.28
CA SER A 388 -12.78 6.30 -16.10
C SER A 388 -13.09 6.05 -14.61
N LEU A 389 -14.38 5.90 -14.30
CA LEU A 389 -14.81 5.56 -12.93
C LEU A 389 -14.19 4.24 -12.45
N LEU A 390 -14.09 3.24 -13.33
CA LEU A 390 -13.45 1.95 -13.04
C LEU A 390 -11.96 2.10 -12.71
N ALA A 391 -11.22 2.92 -13.48
CA ALA A 391 -9.81 3.19 -13.19
C ALA A 391 -9.64 3.92 -11.84
N ARG A 392 -10.50 4.88 -11.52
CA ARG A 392 -10.50 5.60 -10.23
C ARG A 392 -10.84 4.68 -9.06
N MET A 393 -11.81 3.77 -9.22
CA MET A 393 -12.13 2.73 -8.24
C MET A 393 -10.95 1.78 -8.03
N GLY A 394 -10.38 1.26 -9.12
CA GLY A 394 -9.19 0.39 -9.06
C GLY A 394 -8.00 1.09 -8.40
N ALA A 395 -7.78 2.37 -8.71
CA ALA A 395 -6.75 3.19 -8.10
C ALA A 395 -6.97 3.38 -6.59
N SER A 396 -8.20 3.62 -6.17
CA SER A 396 -8.55 3.76 -4.75
C SER A 396 -8.40 2.44 -4.00
N ILE A 397 -8.75 1.30 -4.61
CA ILE A 397 -8.51 -0.04 -4.05
C ILE A 397 -6.99 -0.27 -3.86
N MET A 398 -6.18 0.03 -4.88
CA MET A 398 -4.72 -0.09 -4.80
C MET A 398 -4.10 0.77 -3.68
N GLY A 399 -4.67 1.95 -3.44
CA GLY A 399 -4.22 2.87 -2.40
C GLY A 399 -4.79 2.62 -1.01
N SER A 400 -5.77 1.72 -0.86
CA SER A 400 -6.49 1.51 0.40
C SER A 400 -6.07 0.26 1.19
N THR A 401 -5.28 -0.63 0.59
CA THR A 401 -4.86 -1.89 1.20
C THR A 401 -3.43 -2.22 0.79
N GLU A 402 -2.78 -3.14 1.50
CA GLU A 402 -1.50 -3.74 1.14
C GLU A 402 -1.63 -5.21 0.77
N THR A 403 -0.52 -5.84 0.42
CA THR A 403 -0.49 -7.27 0.04
C THR A 403 -0.47 -8.12 1.30
N THR A 404 -1.65 -8.44 1.82
CA THR A 404 -1.88 -9.09 3.13
C THR A 404 -1.01 -10.34 3.33
N PHE A 405 -1.01 -11.28 2.36
CA PHE A 405 -0.24 -12.51 2.50
C PHE A 405 1.27 -12.29 2.45
N TYR A 406 1.75 -11.30 1.67
CA TYR A 406 3.16 -10.93 1.65
C TYR A 406 3.60 -10.36 3.01
N VAL A 407 2.84 -9.44 3.56
CA VAL A 407 3.12 -8.83 4.87
C VAL A 407 3.18 -9.90 5.96
N ILE A 408 2.20 -10.81 5.99
CA ILE A 408 2.18 -11.94 6.94
C ILE A 408 3.39 -12.84 6.76
N ALA A 409 3.71 -13.24 5.53
CA ALA A 409 4.83 -14.13 5.26
C ALA A 409 6.18 -13.52 5.64
N VAL A 410 6.41 -12.25 5.30
CA VAL A 410 7.67 -11.55 5.59
C VAL A 410 7.83 -11.31 7.09
N TYR A 411 6.81 -10.79 7.75
CA TYR A 411 6.93 -10.40 9.16
C TYR A 411 6.89 -11.61 10.10
N PHE A 412 5.95 -12.52 9.95
CA PHE A 412 5.91 -13.75 10.75
C PHE A 412 7.03 -14.72 10.39
N GLY A 413 7.42 -14.76 9.12
CA GLY A 413 8.56 -15.57 8.68
C GLY A 413 9.88 -15.18 9.36
N SER A 414 10.10 -13.87 9.58
CA SER A 414 11.31 -13.34 10.19
C SER A 414 11.53 -13.80 11.64
N VAL A 415 10.46 -14.20 12.33
CA VAL A 415 10.46 -14.65 13.73
C VAL A 415 9.92 -16.07 13.89
N ALA A 416 9.88 -16.83 12.80
CA ALA A 416 9.47 -18.24 12.76
C ALA A 416 8.07 -18.52 13.36
N ILE A 417 7.14 -17.56 13.29
CA ILE A 417 5.75 -17.77 13.71
C ILE A 417 5.07 -18.73 12.74
N ARG A 418 4.58 -19.86 13.28
CA ARG A 418 3.88 -20.91 12.52
C ARG A 418 2.35 -20.82 12.68
N ARG A 419 1.88 -20.34 13.84
CA ARG A 419 0.44 -20.17 14.14
C ARG A 419 0.09 -18.69 14.09
N THR A 420 -0.51 -18.26 12.97
CA THR A 420 -0.86 -16.85 12.69
C THR A 420 -2.08 -16.37 13.47
N ARG A 421 -2.84 -17.30 14.08
CA ARG A 421 -4.09 -17.01 14.82
C ARG A 421 -5.06 -16.16 13.97
N HIS A 422 -5.55 -15.07 14.53
CA HIS A 422 -6.52 -14.18 13.90
C HIS A 422 -5.91 -13.10 12.99
N ALA A 423 -4.59 -13.09 12.75
CA ALA A 423 -3.95 -12.09 11.87
C ALA A 423 -4.45 -12.17 10.42
N VAL A 424 -4.55 -13.39 9.86
CA VAL A 424 -5.02 -13.59 8.49
C VAL A 424 -6.46 -13.13 8.30
N PRO A 425 -7.45 -13.63 9.08
CA PRO A 425 -8.84 -13.18 8.89
C PRO A 425 -9.02 -11.69 9.18
N ALA A 426 -8.27 -11.09 10.12
CA ALA A 426 -8.33 -9.65 10.37
C ALA A 426 -7.81 -8.84 9.16
N GLY A 427 -6.71 -9.28 8.55
CA GLY A 427 -6.18 -8.66 7.33
C GLY A 427 -7.16 -8.74 6.15
N LEU A 428 -7.76 -9.90 5.92
CA LEU A 428 -8.74 -10.07 4.84
C LEU A 428 -10.03 -9.26 5.07
N ILE A 429 -10.46 -9.08 6.31
CA ILE A 429 -11.59 -8.20 6.65
C ILE A 429 -11.21 -6.73 6.35
N ALA A 430 -9.98 -6.31 6.67
CA ALA A 430 -9.48 -4.99 6.32
C ALA A 430 -9.45 -4.78 4.81
N ASP A 431 -8.96 -5.76 4.04
CA ASP A 431 -8.94 -5.72 2.57
C ASP A 431 -10.36 -5.57 2.01
N LEU A 432 -11.31 -6.39 2.46
CA LEU A 432 -12.69 -6.33 2.01
C LEU A 432 -13.34 -4.98 2.34
N ALA A 433 -13.08 -4.44 3.52
CA ALA A 433 -13.58 -3.12 3.92
C ALA A 433 -12.97 -1.99 3.07
N GLY A 434 -11.67 -2.07 2.78
CA GLY A 434 -10.98 -1.11 1.90
C GLY A 434 -11.52 -1.13 0.48
N VAL A 435 -11.73 -2.32 -0.09
CA VAL A 435 -12.34 -2.51 -1.41
C VAL A 435 -13.76 -1.92 -1.45
N THR A 436 -14.59 -2.29 -0.48
CA THR A 436 -15.98 -1.81 -0.42
C THR A 436 -16.04 -0.30 -0.25
N ALA A 437 -15.23 0.26 0.66
CA ALA A 437 -15.13 1.70 0.87
C ALA A 437 -14.67 2.42 -0.40
N SER A 438 -13.67 1.88 -1.12
CA SER A 438 -13.18 2.45 -2.38
C SER A 438 -14.29 2.57 -3.43
N VAL A 439 -15.08 1.52 -3.61
CA VAL A 439 -16.19 1.51 -4.58
C VAL A 439 -17.28 2.52 -4.16
N ILE A 440 -17.67 2.51 -2.89
CA ILE A 440 -18.70 3.42 -2.39
C ILE A 440 -18.25 4.89 -2.51
N ILE A 441 -17.05 5.22 -2.02
CA ILE A 441 -16.53 6.59 -2.03
C ILE A 441 -16.36 7.09 -3.46
N CYS A 442 -15.82 6.26 -4.37
CA CYS A 442 -15.68 6.65 -5.78
C CYS A 442 -17.03 6.87 -6.45
N ASN A 443 -18.07 6.07 -6.14
CA ASN A 443 -19.42 6.32 -6.64
C ASN A 443 -20.00 7.65 -6.12
N ILE A 444 -19.79 7.99 -4.85
CA ILE A 444 -20.25 9.25 -4.26
C ILE A 444 -19.53 10.46 -4.88
N VAL A 445 -18.22 10.34 -5.11
CA VAL A 445 -17.37 11.46 -5.57
C VAL A 445 -17.43 11.64 -7.08
N PHE A 446 -17.42 10.53 -7.83
CA PHE A 446 -17.25 10.54 -9.30
C PHE A 446 -18.42 9.93 -10.07
N GLY A 447 -19.38 9.30 -9.40
CA GLY A 447 -20.54 8.65 -10.02
C GLY A 447 -21.61 9.71 -10.36
N LYS A 448 -21.35 10.47 -11.44
CA LYS A 448 -22.35 11.38 -12.06
C LYS A 448 -22.96 10.71 -13.27
#